data_8cf0bf7daf2e268b37dd9b1867a9332c
#
_entry.id   8cf0bf7daf2e268b37dd9b1867a9332c
#
_cell.length_a   1.000
_cell.length_b   1.000
_cell.length_c   1.000
_cell.angle_alpha   90.00
_cell.angle_beta   90.00
_cell.angle_gamma   90.00
#
_symmetry.space_group_name_H-M   'P 1'
#
loop_
_entity.id
_entity.type
_entity.pdbx_description
1 polymer ?
#
loop_
_entity_poly.entity_id
_entity_poly.type
_entity_poly.pdbx_seq_one_letter_code
_entity_poly.pdbx_strand_id
1 'polypeptide(L)'
;MRTRFLPVLFLLILVLTACGSNQSQKQSSTQAVVKAPVCQSTLPMASGTTASNSSQVTASRHMNMGPHMKMTPYQPITASDITRMKGIVQNAHACFDKYQDYHLALQDGYRIFAPNIPQDIYHFANIQSFAEAQTTFDLAHPSALLYKKVAHGYQFVGVMYSAPANVTPEQLNQRIPISIAPWHLHVNFCLPAGDTEQTLFQANSLFGLTGTISTQVQCSKVSGTFYSSMYGWMVHIPLFGSVGAG
;
A
#
# COMPACT_ATOMS: atom_id res chain seq x y z
N MET A 1 -60.32 -39.07 6.07
CA MET A 1 -60.40 -40.55 5.95
C MET A 1 -59.05 -41.13 6.28
N ARG A 2 -59.00 -41.78 7.41
CA ARG A 2 -58.36 -43.06 7.81
C ARG A 2 -56.88 -43.23 7.47
N THR A 3 -56.04 -42.94 8.45
CA THR A 3 -55.21 -43.88 9.25
C THR A 3 -54.71 -45.14 8.55
N ARG A 4 -53.41 -45.38 8.55
CA ARG A 4 -52.82 -46.66 8.93
C ARG A 4 -51.39 -46.51 9.43
N PHE A 5 -51.20 -46.77 10.72
CA PHE A 5 -49.98 -47.18 11.41
C PHE A 5 -49.61 -48.60 11.00
N LEU A 6 -48.30 -48.88 10.88
CA LEU A 6 -47.77 -50.24 11.15
C LEU A 6 -46.36 -50.13 11.69
N PRO A 7 -46.06 -50.78 12.79
CA PRO A 7 -44.72 -50.89 13.36
C PRO A 7 -44.05 -52.21 12.94
N VAL A 8 -42.76 -52.20 12.73
CA VAL A 8 -41.91 -53.42 12.68
C VAL A 8 -40.60 -53.12 13.33
N LEU A 9 -40.42 -53.52 14.49
CA LEU A 9 -39.85 -54.75 15.04
C LEU A 9 -38.31 -54.78 15.03
N PHE A 10 -37.81 -54.76 16.25
CA PHE A 10 -36.44 -55.01 16.73
C PHE A 10 -35.80 -56.24 16.08
N LEU A 11 -34.52 -56.11 15.74
CA LEU A 11 -33.60 -57.25 15.81
C LEU A 11 -32.26 -56.82 16.40
N LEU A 12 -32.09 -57.24 17.68
CA LEU A 12 -30.84 -57.22 18.42
C LEU A 12 -29.95 -58.35 17.89
N ILE A 13 -28.77 -58.03 17.38
CA ILE A 13 -27.70 -59.01 17.21
C ILE A 13 -26.50 -58.56 18.03
N LEU A 14 -26.34 -59.25 19.17
CA LEU A 14 -25.10 -59.25 19.94
C LEU A 14 -24.10 -60.17 19.24
N VAL A 15 -22.97 -59.63 18.84
CA VAL A 15 -21.77 -60.43 18.53
C VAL A 15 -20.63 -59.92 19.40
N LEU A 16 -20.34 -60.70 20.41
CA LEU A 16 -19.08 -60.63 21.17
C LEU A 16 -17.99 -61.35 20.38
N THR A 17 -16.90 -60.69 20.04
CA THR A 17 -15.59 -61.37 19.89
C THR A 17 -14.42 -60.44 20.13
N ALA A 18 -13.70 -60.76 21.15
CA ALA A 18 -12.27 -60.92 21.29
C ALA A 18 -11.31 -59.73 21.14
N CYS A 19 -10.62 -59.53 22.24
CA CYS A 19 -9.36 -58.83 22.42
C CYS A 19 -8.35 -59.03 21.29
N GLY A 20 -7.87 -57.91 20.76
CA GLY A 20 -6.65 -57.80 20.01
C GLY A 20 -5.98 -56.46 20.36
N SER A 21 -5.05 -56.47 21.29
CA SER A 21 -4.21 -55.31 21.66
C SER A 21 -3.22 -55.02 20.54
N ASN A 22 -3.58 -54.07 19.68
CA ASN A 22 -2.59 -53.39 18.79
C ASN A 22 -2.46 -51.95 19.27
N GLN A 23 -1.40 -51.68 20.00
CA GLN A 23 -0.93 -50.31 20.26
C GLN A 23 -0.46 -49.70 18.95
N SER A 24 -1.36 -49.06 18.24
CA SER A 24 -1.00 -48.14 17.18
C SER A 24 -0.57 -46.84 17.83
N GLN A 25 0.74 -46.60 17.86
CA GLN A 25 1.31 -45.29 18.20
C GLN A 25 0.69 -44.25 17.31
N LYS A 26 -0.25 -43.48 17.83
CA LYS A 26 -0.71 -42.22 17.22
C LYS A 26 0.45 -41.24 17.27
N GLN A 27 1.21 -41.20 16.21
CA GLN A 27 2.14 -40.09 15.93
C GLN A 27 1.29 -38.83 15.82
N SER A 28 1.22 -38.06 16.93
CA SER A 28 0.64 -36.73 16.98
C SER A 28 1.55 -35.84 16.14
N SER A 29 1.25 -35.69 14.87
CA SER A 29 1.82 -34.62 14.06
C SER A 29 1.23 -33.31 14.58
N THR A 30 1.97 -32.65 15.47
CA THR A 30 1.72 -31.25 15.83
C THR A 30 1.99 -30.43 14.56
N GLN A 31 0.99 -30.32 13.69
CA GLN A 31 1.00 -29.28 12.68
C GLN A 31 1.00 -27.95 13.44
N ALA A 32 2.14 -27.26 13.39
CA ALA A 32 2.22 -25.88 13.83
C ALA A 32 1.16 -25.12 13.02
N VAL A 33 0.10 -24.69 13.69
CA VAL A 33 -0.89 -23.78 13.12
C VAL A 33 -0.12 -22.49 12.84
N VAL A 34 0.31 -22.30 11.59
CA VAL A 34 0.87 -21.03 11.13
C VAL A 34 -0.26 -20.02 11.26
N LYS A 35 -0.22 -19.25 12.34
CA LYS A 35 -1.18 -18.17 12.57
C LYS A 35 -1.09 -17.21 11.38
N ALA A 36 -2.21 -16.94 10.71
CA ALA A 36 -2.26 -15.96 9.63
C ALA A 36 -1.65 -14.64 10.09
N PRO A 37 -0.87 -13.94 9.25
CA PRO A 37 -0.28 -12.67 9.61
C PRO A 37 -1.38 -11.68 9.99
N VAL A 38 -1.19 -10.98 11.11
CA VAL A 38 -2.14 -9.98 11.62
C VAL A 38 -1.64 -8.61 11.20
N CYS A 39 -2.54 -7.77 10.69
CA CYS A 39 -2.26 -6.39 10.36
C CYS A 39 -1.75 -5.61 11.59
N GLN A 40 -0.64 -4.89 11.45
CA GLN A 40 0.02 -4.17 12.53
C GLN A 40 0.26 -2.71 12.15
N SER A 41 0.01 -1.79 13.07
CA SER A 41 0.31 -0.36 12.90
C SER A 41 1.82 -0.05 12.90
N THR A 42 2.60 -0.88 13.60
CA THR A 42 4.06 -0.76 13.68
C THR A 42 4.70 -2.14 13.60
N LEU A 43 5.92 -2.19 13.08
CA LEU A 43 6.73 -3.41 13.10
C LEU A 43 7.88 -3.26 14.11
N PRO A 44 8.25 -4.34 14.82
CA PRO A 44 9.41 -4.31 15.69
C PRO A 44 10.67 -3.98 14.87
N MET A 45 11.49 -3.05 15.38
CA MET A 45 12.79 -2.74 14.80
C MET A 45 13.65 -3.99 14.87
N ALA A 46 14.10 -4.50 13.73
CA ALA A 46 15.01 -5.65 13.69
C ALA A 46 16.35 -5.24 14.31
N SER A 47 16.70 -5.82 15.45
CA SER A 47 18.06 -5.77 15.98
C SER A 47 19.00 -6.48 15.00
N GLY A 48 20.04 -5.77 14.53
CA GLY A 48 20.89 -6.20 13.46
C GLY A 48 21.55 -7.55 13.72
N THR A 49 21.34 -8.49 12.78
CA THR A 49 22.21 -9.61 12.54
C THR A 49 22.61 -9.56 11.07
N THR A 50 23.90 -9.57 10.85
CA THR A 50 24.55 -9.62 9.54
C THR A 50 24.11 -10.86 8.77
N ALA A 51 23.44 -10.68 7.63
CA ALA A 51 23.23 -11.75 6.66
C ALA A 51 23.59 -11.26 5.27
N SER A 52 24.55 -11.97 4.70
CA SER A 52 25.07 -11.80 3.35
C SER A 52 24.11 -12.36 2.29
N ASN A 53 24.20 -11.76 1.10
CA ASN A 53 23.66 -12.11 -0.21
C ASN A 53 22.25 -11.61 -0.55
N SER A 54 22.29 -10.59 -1.39
CA SER A 54 21.14 -9.86 -1.92
C SER A 54 20.84 -10.26 -3.35
N SER A 55 19.62 -10.71 -3.60
CA SER A 55 19.01 -10.56 -4.92
C SER A 55 18.52 -9.12 -5.04
N GLN A 56 18.91 -8.43 -6.11
CA GLN A 56 18.61 -7.02 -6.34
C GLN A 56 17.11 -6.81 -6.50
N VAL A 57 16.50 -6.17 -5.52
CA VAL A 57 15.18 -5.51 -5.69
C VAL A 57 15.48 -4.14 -6.31
N THR A 58 15.34 -4.03 -7.61
CA THR A 58 15.44 -2.75 -8.33
C THR A 58 14.14 -1.98 -8.10
N ALA A 59 14.14 -1.09 -7.12
CA ALA A 59 13.14 -0.04 -7.05
C ALA A 59 13.31 0.90 -8.25
N SER A 60 12.22 1.27 -8.89
CA SER A 60 12.21 2.18 -10.05
C SER A 60 12.88 3.51 -9.68
N ARG A 61 14.08 3.74 -10.21
CA ARG A 61 14.92 4.91 -9.91
C ARG A 61 14.54 6.17 -10.68
N HIS A 62 13.48 6.14 -11.49
CA HIS A 62 13.18 7.22 -12.45
C HIS A 62 11.73 7.69 -12.35
N MET A 63 11.45 8.44 -11.27
CA MET A 63 10.41 9.45 -11.35
C MET A 63 11.11 10.78 -11.61
N ASN A 64 11.31 11.15 -12.87
CA ASN A 64 11.82 12.46 -13.24
C ASN A 64 10.67 13.32 -13.77
N MET A 65 9.97 13.98 -12.86
CA MET A 65 8.96 14.99 -13.22
C MET A 65 9.56 16.40 -13.33
N GLY A 66 10.85 16.49 -13.69
CA GLY A 66 11.54 17.75 -13.86
C GLY A 66 11.60 18.58 -12.56
N PRO A 67 11.36 19.92 -12.64
CA PRO A 67 11.51 20.84 -11.50
C PRO A 67 10.39 20.69 -10.45
N HIS A 68 9.37 19.87 -10.72
CA HIS A 68 8.18 19.75 -9.86
C HIS A 68 8.22 18.56 -8.91
N MET A 69 9.34 17.82 -8.87
CA MET A 69 9.50 16.69 -7.95
C MET A 69 10.85 16.75 -7.25
N LYS A 70 10.82 16.63 -5.92
CA LYS A 70 11.98 16.46 -5.07
C LYS A 70 11.97 15.03 -4.53
N MET A 71 13.09 14.31 -4.74
CA MET A 71 13.28 12.95 -4.21
C MET A 71 14.14 12.99 -2.95
N THR A 72 13.98 11.98 -2.08
CA THR A 72 14.97 11.71 -1.04
C THR A 72 16.32 11.37 -1.67
N PRO A 73 17.45 11.72 -1.00
CA PRO A 73 18.77 11.41 -1.53
C PRO A 73 18.97 9.91 -1.66
N TYR A 74 19.75 9.53 -2.66
CA TYR A 74 20.16 8.12 -2.83
C TYR A 74 20.93 7.63 -1.60
N GLN A 75 20.59 6.42 -1.15
CA GLN A 75 21.33 5.69 -0.13
C GLN A 75 21.63 4.28 -0.61
N PRO A 76 22.79 3.70 -0.29
CA PRO A 76 23.08 2.28 -0.55
C PRO A 76 22.09 1.39 0.20
N ILE A 77 21.66 0.30 -0.46
CA ILE A 77 20.76 -0.69 0.15
C ILE A 77 21.58 -1.53 1.15
N THR A 78 21.05 -1.66 2.36
CA THR A 78 21.63 -2.53 3.41
C THR A 78 20.81 -3.80 3.62
N ALA A 79 21.41 -4.84 4.22
CA ALA A 79 20.69 -6.05 4.61
C ALA A 79 19.54 -5.76 5.60
N SER A 80 19.74 -4.79 6.47
CA SER A 80 18.71 -4.30 7.40
C SER A 80 17.53 -3.69 6.66
N ASP A 81 17.76 -2.87 5.63
CA ASP A 81 16.71 -2.26 4.82
C ASP A 81 15.89 -3.32 4.09
N ILE A 82 16.54 -4.34 3.54
CA ILE A 82 15.87 -5.48 2.90
C ILE A 82 14.97 -6.20 3.89
N THR A 83 15.46 -6.47 5.09
CA THR A 83 14.69 -7.16 6.13
C THR A 83 13.48 -6.34 6.58
N ARG A 84 13.68 -5.05 6.82
CA ARG A 84 12.61 -4.11 7.17
C ARG A 84 11.55 -4.04 6.06
N MET A 85 11.98 -3.87 4.81
CA MET A 85 11.06 -3.78 3.68
C MET A 85 10.26 -5.07 3.48
N LYS A 86 10.88 -6.25 3.64
CA LYS A 86 10.15 -7.54 3.63
C LYS A 86 9.05 -7.57 4.69
N GLY A 87 9.35 -7.15 5.91
CA GLY A 87 8.36 -7.05 6.99
C GLY A 87 7.23 -6.08 6.65
N ILE A 88 7.54 -4.91 6.08
CA ILE A 88 6.55 -3.90 5.65
C ILE A 88 5.62 -4.48 4.57
N VAL A 89 6.18 -5.15 3.56
CA VAL A 89 5.38 -5.77 2.48
C VAL A 89 4.51 -6.90 3.01
N GLN A 90 5.02 -7.76 3.89
CA GLN A 90 4.24 -8.83 4.52
C GLN A 90 3.08 -8.27 5.36
N ASN A 91 3.34 -7.20 6.13
CA ASN A 91 2.31 -6.52 6.88
C ASN A 91 1.27 -5.87 5.97
N ALA A 92 1.71 -5.25 4.89
CA ALA A 92 0.81 -4.63 3.91
C ALA A 92 -0.12 -5.65 3.25
N HIS A 93 0.37 -6.85 2.91
CA HIS A 93 -0.48 -7.95 2.45
C HIS A 93 -1.52 -8.34 3.51
N ALA A 94 -1.11 -8.52 4.77
CA ALA A 94 -2.02 -8.84 5.86
C ALA A 94 -3.12 -7.78 6.07
N CYS A 95 -2.79 -6.50 5.85
CA CYS A 95 -3.71 -5.38 6.02
C CYS A 95 -4.64 -5.18 4.81
N PHE A 96 -4.11 -5.33 3.58
CA PHE A 96 -4.72 -4.70 2.41
C PHE A 96 -5.10 -5.66 1.29
N ASP A 97 -4.79 -6.96 1.36
CA ASP A 97 -5.18 -7.92 0.32
C ASP A 97 -6.69 -7.99 0.07
N LYS A 98 -7.52 -7.62 1.06
CA LYS A 98 -8.96 -7.46 0.90
C LYS A 98 -9.35 -6.42 -0.16
N TYR A 99 -8.49 -5.44 -0.41
CA TYR A 99 -8.71 -4.37 -1.38
C TYR A 99 -8.38 -4.75 -2.83
N GLN A 100 -8.06 -6.02 -3.10
CA GLN A 100 -8.16 -6.58 -4.44
C GLN A 100 -9.60 -6.44 -4.98
N ASP A 101 -10.60 -6.45 -4.09
CA ASP A 101 -11.92 -5.91 -4.37
C ASP A 101 -11.95 -4.40 -4.02
N TYR A 102 -11.81 -3.56 -5.04
CA TYR A 102 -11.77 -2.10 -4.86
C TYR A 102 -13.08 -1.52 -4.27
N HIS A 103 -14.21 -2.22 -4.35
CA HIS A 103 -15.45 -1.78 -3.72
C HIS A 103 -15.32 -1.75 -2.20
N LEU A 104 -14.55 -2.65 -1.61
CA LEU A 104 -14.26 -2.62 -0.17
C LEU A 104 -13.45 -1.37 0.20
N ALA A 105 -12.52 -0.94 -0.66
CA ALA A 105 -11.80 0.31 -0.45
C ALA A 105 -12.77 1.52 -0.42
N LEU A 106 -13.71 1.56 -1.36
CA LEU A 106 -14.72 2.62 -1.39
C LEU A 106 -15.65 2.59 -0.16
N GLN A 107 -16.01 1.40 0.34
CA GLN A 107 -16.79 1.23 1.57
C GLN A 107 -16.02 1.72 2.80
N ASP A 108 -14.70 1.45 2.86
CA ASP A 108 -13.82 1.84 3.96
C ASP A 108 -13.35 3.31 3.88
N GLY A 109 -14.01 4.13 3.03
CA GLY A 109 -13.82 5.58 3.00
C GLY A 109 -12.75 6.08 2.05
N TYR A 110 -12.09 5.21 1.30
CA TYR A 110 -11.20 5.65 0.21
C TYR A 110 -12.00 6.25 -0.94
N ARG A 111 -11.44 7.26 -1.62
CA ARG A 111 -12.06 7.93 -2.77
C ARG A 111 -11.06 8.10 -3.89
N ILE A 112 -11.50 7.90 -5.12
CA ILE A 112 -10.64 8.05 -6.30
C ILE A 112 -10.25 9.53 -6.41
N PHE A 113 -8.97 9.80 -6.34
CA PHE A 113 -8.43 11.13 -6.58
C PHE A 113 -8.42 11.42 -8.08
N ALA A 114 -8.96 12.57 -8.49
CA ALA A 114 -9.10 12.99 -9.88
C ALA A 114 -9.67 11.90 -10.82
N PRO A 115 -10.90 11.38 -10.57
CA PRO A 115 -11.44 10.20 -11.26
C PRO A 115 -11.64 10.38 -12.77
N ASN A 116 -11.79 11.63 -13.22
CA ASN A 116 -12.04 12.00 -14.61
C ASN A 116 -10.76 12.23 -15.42
N ILE A 117 -9.60 12.12 -14.78
CA ILE A 117 -8.29 12.33 -15.40
C ILE A 117 -7.63 10.97 -15.62
N PRO A 118 -7.21 10.63 -16.84
CA PRO A 118 -6.44 9.41 -17.07
C PRO A 118 -5.13 9.43 -16.30
N GLN A 119 -4.87 8.37 -15.53
CA GLN A 119 -3.67 8.20 -14.71
C GLN A 119 -3.14 6.78 -14.91
N ASP A 120 -1.83 6.62 -14.96
CA ASP A 120 -1.19 5.29 -15.00
C ASP A 120 -1.46 4.51 -13.72
N ILE A 121 -1.44 5.23 -12.59
CA ILE A 121 -1.78 4.73 -11.26
C ILE A 121 -2.83 5.66 -10.63
N TYR A 122 -4.00 5.12 -10.37
CA TYR A 122 -5.06 5.82 -9.64
C TYR A 122 -4.84 5.71 -8.15
N HIS A 123 -4.90 6.84 -7.47
CA HIS A 123 -4.84 6.92 -6.02
C HIS A 123 -6.26 6.91 -5.45
N PHE A 124 -6.59 5.87 -4.71
CA PHE A 124 -7.79 5.87 -3.88
C PHE A 124 -7.39 6.44 -2.53
N ALA A 125 -7.56 7.74 -2.36
CA ALA A 125 -7.12 8.49 -1.19
C ALA A 125 -8.11 8.37 -0.03
N ASN A 126 -7.59 8.28 1.20
CA ASN A 126 -8.35 8.41 2.42
C ASN A 126 -7.91 9.69 3.13
N ILE A 127 -8.81 10.67 3.21
CA ILE A 127 -8.48 12.00 3.75
C ILE A 127 -8.17 11.95 5.24
N GLN A 128 -8.79 11.03 6.00
CA GLN A 128 -8.52 10.86 7.40
C GLN A 128 -7.11 10.28 7.61
N SER A 129 -6.76 9.18 6.93
CA SER A 129 -5.41 8.60 6.99
C SER A 129 -4.34 9.60 6.53
N PHE A 130 -4.65 10.42 5.51
CA PHE A 130 -3.75 11.49 5.06
C PHE A 130 -3.55 12.55 6.16
N ALA A 131 -4.60 12.97 6.86
CA ALA A 131 -4.50 13.92 7.96
C ALA A 131 -3.74 13.33 9.17
N GLU A 132 -4.01 12.08 9.52
CA GLU A 132 -3.29 11.35 10.59
C GLU A 132 -1.80 11.23 10.29
N ALA A 133 -1.43 10.98 9.03
CA ALA A 133 -0.04 10.86 8.59
C ALA A 133 0.79 12.14 8.78
N GLN A 134 0.13 13.30 8.99
CA GLN A 134 0.82 14.55 9.30
C GLN A 134 1.38 14.58 10.74
N THR A 135 0.90 13.71 11.62
CA THR A 135 1.32 13.64 13.02
C THR A 135 1.88 12.27 13.42
N THR A 136 1.30 11.20 12.88
CA THR A 136 1.63 9.82 13.28
C THR A 136 1.83 8.95 12.03
N PHE A 137 2.86 8.12 12.04
CA PHE A 137 3.08 7.13 10.99
C PHE A 137 2.49 5.79 11.43
N ASP A 138 1.53 5.28 10.65
CA ASP A 138 0.84 4.01 10.91
C ASP A 138 0.83 3.16 9.63
N LEU A 139 1.42 1.96 9.70
CA LEU A 139 1.46 1.01 8.58
C LEU A 139 0.08 0.43 8.24
N ALA A 140 -0.87 0.45 9.17
CA ALA A 140 -2.24 -0.02 8.93
C ALA A 140 -3.14 1.05 8.28
N HIS A 141 -2.69 2.31 8.21
CA HIS A 141 -3.47 3.44 7.69
C HIS A 141 -2.74 4.16 6.54
N PRO A 142 -2.60 3.55 5.35
CA PRO A 142 -2.01 4.21 4.19
C PRO A 142 -2.86 5.39 3.76
N SER A 143 -2.21 6.46 3.30
CA SER A 143 -2.90 7.67 2.81
C SER A 143 -3.65 7.43 1.51
N ALA A 144 -3.22 6.44 0.72
CA ALA A 144 -3.94 5.97 -0.45
C ALA A 144 -3.64 4.49 -0.75
N LEU A 145 -4.60 3.86 -1.42
CA LEU A 145 -4.44 2.58 -2.10
C LEU A 145 -4.17 2.86 -3.57
N LEU A 146 -3.28 2.10 -4.17
CA LEU A 146 -2.83 2.29 -5.55
C LEU A 146 -3.48 1.26 -6.47
N TYR A 147 -4.05 1.74 -7.57
CA TYR A 147 -4.76 0.90 -8.53
C TYR A 147 -4.35 1.22 -9.98
N LYS A 148 -4.36 0.18 -10.82
CA LYS A 148 -4.39 0.34 -12.27
C LYS A 148 -5.81 0.21 -12.77
N LYS A 149 -6.22 1.09 -13.70
CA LYS A 149 -7.50 0.94 -14.39
C LYS A 149 -7.42 -0.24 -15.35
N VAL A 150 -8.43 -1.10 -15.30
CA VAL A 150 -8.57 -2.26 -16.19
C VAL A 150 -9.93 -2.21 -16.88
N ALA A 151 -10.20 -3.12 -17.83
CA ALA A 151 -11.44 -3.12 -18.62
C ALA A 151 -12.72 -3.11 -17.76
N HIS A 152 -12.70 -3.75 -16.59
CA HIS A 152 -13.87 -3.89 -15.71
C HIS A 152 -13.56 -3.42 -14.27
N GLY A 153 -13.06 -2.19 -14.12
CA GLY A 153 -12.82 -1.60 -12.82
C GLY A 153 -11.35 -1.29 -12.53
N TYR A 154 -10.86 -1.70 -11.36
CA TYR A 154 -9.53 -1.34 -10.87
C TYR A 154 -8.83 -2.55 -10.27
N GLN A 155 -7.55 -2.72 -10.61
CA GLN A 155 -6.67 -3.75 -10.08
C GLN A 155 -5.78 -3.14 -9.00
N PHE A 156 -5.84 -3.66 -7.79
CA PHE A 156 -4.98 -3.25 -6.70
C PHE A 156 -3.52 -3.58 -6.98
N VAL A 157 -2.61 -2.61 -6.81
CA VAL A 157 -1.18 -2.78 -7.10
C VAL A 157 -0.26 -2.38 -5.95
N GLY A 158 -0.77 -1.67 -4.94
CA GLY A 158 0.05 -1.25 -3.82
C GLY A 158 -0.59 -0.21 -2.92
N VAL A 159 0.22 0.38 -2.05
CA VAL A 159 -0.20 1.40 -1.10
C VAL A 159 0.72 2.62 -1.16
N MET A 160 0.20 3.77 -0.73
CA MET A 160 0.96 5.01 -0.57
C MET A 160 0.89 5.47 0.88
N TYR A 161 2.05 5.82 1.44
CA TYR A 161 2.13 6.52 2.72
C TYR A 161 2.56 7.95 2.52
N SER A 162 2.13 8.83 3.44
CA SER A 162 2.48 10.25 3.42
C SER A 162 3.22 10.67 4.70
N ALA A 163 3.89 11.82 4.61
CA ALA A 163 4.55 12.46 5.73
C ALA A 163 4.54 13.99 5.54
N PRO A 164 4.64 14.80 6.63
CA PRO A 164 4.75 16.24 6.52
C PRO A 164 5.92 16.70 5.64
N ALA A 165 5.79 17.82 4.95
CA ALA A 165 6.81 18.34 4.06
C ALA A 165 8.15 18.71 4.76
N ASN A 166 8.09 19.00 6.06
CA ASN A 166 9.25 19.38 6.88
C ASN A 166 9.98 18.21 7.54
N VAL A 167 9.58 16.97 7.28
CA VAL A 167 10.24 15.75 7.80
C VAL A 167 11.58 15.55 7.11
N THR A 168 12.63 15.20 7.91
CA THR A 168 13.99 14.98 7.37
C THR A 168 14.11 13.63 6.66
N PRO A 169 15.10 13.44 5.78
CA PRO A 169 15.35 12.13 5.15
C PRO A 169 15.58 11.01 6.18
N GLU A 170 16.21 11.29 7.30
CA GLU A 170 16.46 10.32 8.37
C GLU A 170 15.15 9.86 9.01
N GLN A 171 14.23 10.79 9.27
CA GLN A 171 12.91 10.50 9.81
C GLN A 171 12.05 9.73 8.78
N LEU A 172 12.16 10.05 7.50
CA LEU A 172 11.51 9.27 6.42
C LEU A 172 12.08 7.86 6.36
N ASN A 173 13.42 7.71 6.47
CA ASN A 173 14.08 6.42 6.49
C ASN A 173 13.66 5.55 7.68
N GLN A 174 13.36 6.15 8.84
CA GLN A 174 12.82 5.42 9.99
C GLN A 174 11.42 4.84 9.70
N ARG A 175 10.61 5.51 8.89
CA ARG A 175 9.29 5.03 8.49
C ARG A 175 9.40 3.92 7.44
N ILE A 176 9.97 4.23 6.29
CA ILE A 176 10.17 3.32 5.16
C ILE A 176 11.60 3.48 4.65
N PRO A 177 12.37 2.39 4.44
CA PRO A 177 13.75 2.49 3.98
C PRO A 177 13.87 3.22 2.64
N ILE A 178 14.48 4.42 2.66
CA ILE A 178 14.62 5.28 1.46
C ILE A 178 15.56 4.68 0.41
N SER A 179 16.45 3.78 0.81
CA SER A 179 17.34 3.05 -0.07
C SER A 179 16.61 2.09 -1.03
N ILE A 180 15.40 1.63 -0.64
CA ILE A 180 14.58 0.69 -1.40
C ILE A 180 13.38 1.40 -2.02
N ALA A 181 12.66 2.21 -1.23
CA ALA A 181 11.50 2.97 -1.66
C ALA A 181 11.74 4.47 -1.41
N PRO A 182 12.23 5.20 -2.41
CA PRO A 182 12.48 6.63 -2.29
C PRO A 182 11.19 7.39 -2.10
N TRP A 183 11.19 8.35 -1.16
CA TRP A 183 10.10 9.29 -0.99
C TRP A 183 10.22 10.42 -2.01
N HIS A 184 9.09 10.92 -2.46
CA HIS A 184 9.00 12.08 -3.34
C HIS A 184 8.09 13.16 -2.75
N LEU A 185 8.32 14.40 -3.14
CA LEU A 185 7.56 15.57 -2.74
C LEU A 185 7.27 16.42 -3.98
N HIS A 186 6.01 16.73 -4.21
CA HIS A 186 5.64 17.67 -5.28
C HIS A 186 5.96 19.09 -4.87
N VAL A 187 6.74 19.78 -5.72
CA VAL A 187 7.29 21.11 -5.41
C VAL A 187 7.20 22.06 -6.60
N ASN A 188 7.25 23.35 -6.31
CA ASN A 188 7.53 24.42 -7.28
C ASN A 188 6.57 24.49 -8.47
N PHE A 189 5.28 24.39 -8.28
CA PHE A 189 4.33 24.51 -9.38
C PHE A 189 3.36 25.67 -9.20
N CYS A 190 2.82 26.10 -10.32
CA CYS A 190 1.89 27.20 -10.42
C CYS A 190 0.51 26.68 -10.84
N LEU A 191 -0.54 27.21 -10.22
CA LEU A 191 -1.91 26.96 -10.63
C LEU A 191 -2.60 28.28 -11.00
N PRO A 192 -3.48 28.31 -12.00
CA PRO A 192 -4.23 29.53 -12.35
C PRO A 192 -5.27 29.86 -11.26
N ALA A 193 -5.75 31.08 -11.23
CA ALA A 193 -6.86 31.44 -10.37
C ALA A 193 -8.10 30.63 -10.75
N GLY A 194 -8.77 30.02 -9.73
CA GLY A 194 -9.94 29.18 -9.95
C GLY A 194 -9.61 27.81 -10.54
N ASP A 195 -8.42 27.28 -10.22
CA ASP A 195 -7.93 25.98 -10.69
C ASP A 195 -8.87 24.82 -10.33
N THR A 196 -8.70 23.75 -11.11
CA THR A 196 -9.40 22.49 -10.92
C THR A 196 -8.36 21.35 -10.85
N GLU A 197 -8.76 20.18 -10.39
CA GLU A 197 -7.94 18.96 -10.48
C GLU A 197 -7.41 18.75 -11.91
N GLN A 198 -8.20 19.12 -12.91
CA GLN A 198 -7.82 18.99 -14.31
C GLN A 198 -6.59 19.82 -14.67
N THR A 199 -6.49 21.05 -14.15
CA THR A 199 -5.33 21.92 -14.39
C THR A 199 -4.05 21.36 -13.77
N LEU A 200 -4.17 20.71 -12.60
CA LEU A 200 -3.03 20.10 -11.90
C LEU A 200 -2.34 19.02 -12.75
N PHE A 201 -3.10 18.25 -13.52
CA PHE A 201 -2.61 17.12 -14.33
C PHE A 201 -2.54 17.39 -15.83
N GLN A 202 -2.81 18.61 -16.26
CA GLN A 202 -2.84 18.95 -17.70
C GLN A 202 -1.44 18.85 -18.29
N ALA A 203 -1.24 17.93 -19.24
CA ALA A 203 0.00 17.83 -19.99
C ALA A 203 0.21 19.04 -20.91
N ASN A 204 1.48 19.38 -21.16
CA ASN A 204 1.88 20.49 -22.05
C ASN A 204 1.30 21.87 -21.67
N SER A 205 1.00 22.08 -20.39
CA SER A 205 0.51 23.33 -19.83
C SER A 205 1.64 24.20 -19.30
N LEU A 206 1.33 25.49 -19.06
CA LEU A 206 2.17 26.35 -18.23
C LEU A 206 2.07 25.94 -16.75
N PHE A 207 0.94 25.34 -16.36
CA PHE A 207 0.51 25.09 -14.99
C PHE A 207 0.57 23.61 -14.62
N GLY A 208 0.47 23.33 -13.31
CA GLY A 208 0.32 21.99 -12.79
C GLY A 208 1.63 21.24 -12.57
N LEU A 209 1.51 19.93 -12.30
CA LEU A 209 2.64 19.07 -11.92
C LEU A 209 3.64 18.81 -13.06
N THR A 210 3.21 18.98 -14.29
CA THR A 210 4.03 18.84 -15.50
C THR A 210 4.21 20.17 -16.23
N GLY A 211 3.82 21.27 -15.60
CA GLY A 211 3.86 22.62 -16.18
C GLY A 211 5.29 23.13 -16.39
N THR A 212 5.42 24.22 -17.14
CA THR A 212 6.72 24.83 -17.40
C THR A 212 7.10 25.92 -16.39
N ILE A 213 6.12 26.41 -15.62
CA ILE A 213 6.33 27.43 -14.58
C ILE A 213 6.75 26.77 -13.29
N SER A 214 8.00 26.97 -12.88
CA SER A 214 8.61 26.37 -11.69
C SER A 214 9.13 27.37 -10.64
N THR A 215 8.83 28.67 -10.82
CA THR A 215 9.24 29.71 -9.87
C THR A 215 8.09 30.65 -9.53
N GLN A 216 8.12 31.20 -8.32
CA GLN A 216 7.13 32.19 -7.89
C GLN A 216 7.08 33.40 -8.81
N VAL A 217 8.22 33.90 -9.28
CA VAL A 217 8.31 35.06 -10.18
C VAL A 217 7.63 34.79 -11.53
N GLN A 218 7.82 33.59 -12.09
CA GLN A 218 7.13 33.19 -13.33
C GLN A 218 5.63 33.06 -13.10
N CYS A 219 5.22 32.46 -11.99
CA CYS A 219 3.81 32.26 -11.63
C CYS A 219 3.07 33.59 -11.44
N SER A 220 3.71 34.56 -10.78
CA SER A 220 3.12 35.91 -10.59
C SER A 220 2.90 36.64 -11.90
N LYS A 221 3.74 36.44 -12.94
CA LYS A 221 3.57 37.05 -14.25
C LYS A 221 2.31 36.62 -15.00
N VAL A 222 1.77 35.48 -14.65
CA VAL A 222 0.54 34.92 -15.25
C VAL A 222 -0.64 34.98 -14.27
N SER A 223 -0.52 35.74 -13.18
CA SER A 223 -1.54 35.87 -12.13
C SER A 223 -1.95 34.52 -11.50
N GLY A 224 -1.01 33.57 -11.45
CA GLY A 224 -1.21 32.28 -10.84
C GLY A 224 -0.89 32.25 -9.34
N THR A 225 -1.29 31.18 -8.67
CA THR A 225 -0.92 30.86 -7.30
C THR A 225 0.25 29.88 -7.30
N PHE A 226 1.37 30.28 -6.67
CA PHE A 226 2.57 29.45 -6.58
C PHE A 226 2.52 28.56 -5.32
N TYR A 227 2.82 27.28 -5.51
CA TYR A 227 2.95 26.29 -4.44
C TYR A 227 4.39 25.81 -4.35
N SER A 228 5.07 26.15 -3.27
CA SER A 228 6.43 25.66 -3.00
C SER A 228 6.46 24.16 -2.71
N SER A 229 5.37 23.61 -2.13
CA SER A 229 5.14 22.17 -1.97
C SER A 229 3.65 21.91 -1.78
N MET A 230 3.21 20.67 -2.10
CA MET A 230 1.85 20.21 -1.89
C MET A 230 1.85 18.74 -1.44
N TYR A 231 0.85 18.34 -0.67
CA TYR A 231 0.59 16.97 -0.18
C TYR A 231 1.64 16.38 0.77
N GLY A 232 2.77 17.05 1.04
CA GLY A 232 3.88 16.48 1.83
C GLY A 232 4.67 15.41 1.08
N TRP A 233 5.54 14.71 1.81
CA TRP A 233 6.28 13.57 1.28
C TRP A 233 5.36 12.37 1.05
N MET A 234 5.59 11.65 -0.04
CA MET A 234 4.84 10.44 -0.40
C MET A 234 5.80 9.33 -0.80
N VAL A 235 5.43 8.08 -0.49
CA VAL A 235 6.16 6.88 -0.91
C VAL A 235 5.18 5.81 -1.38
N HIS A 236 5.45 5.22 -2.53
CA HIS A 236 4.67 4.11 -3.09
C HIS A 236 5.33 2.78 -2.74
N ILE A 237 4.55 1.84 -2.21
CA ILE A 237 4.96 0.47 -1.91
C ILE A 237 4.18 -0.47 -2.84
N PRO A 238 4.82 -1.00 -3.90
CA PRO A 238 4.19 -1.98 -4.77
C PRO A 238 4.00 -3.30 -4.03
N LEU A 239 2.81 -3.89 -4.14
CA LEU A 239 2.46 -5.19 -3.56
C LEU A 239 2.21 -6.24 -4.65
N PHE A 240 1.68 -5.83 -5.80
CA PHE A 240 1.36 -6.69 -6.92
C PHE A 240 1.90 -6.07 -8.21
N GLY A 241 2.79 -6.79 -8.89
CA GLY A 241 3.41 -6.30 -10.12
C GLY A 241 4.37 -5.12 -9.90
N SER A 242 4.93 -4.59 -10.98
CA SER A 242 5.67 -3.32 -10.94
C SER A 242 4.67 -2.17 -10.96
N VAL A 243 4.67 -1.33 -9.95
CA VAL A 243 4.09 0.00 -10.04
C VAL A 243 5.03 0.79 -10.95
N GLY A 244 4.64 1.01 -12.20
CA GLY A 244 5.36 1.92 -13.07
C GLY A 244 5.46 3.27 -12.37
N ALA A 245 6.60 3.93 -12.48
CA ALA A 245 6.71 5.33 -12.10
C ALA A 245 5.73 6.12 -12.97
N GLY A 246 4.63 6.62 -12.36
CA GLY A 246 3.74 7.58 -12.98
C GLY A 246 4.36 8.96 -12.98
#